data_9298c5e05bfbacd86d6a546707aaeb04
#
_entry.id   9298c5e05bfbacd86d6a546707aaeb04
#
_cell.length_a   1.000
_cell.length_b   1.000
_cell.length_c   1.000
_cell.angle_alpha   90.00
_cell.angle_beta   90.00
_cell.angle_gamma   90.00
#
_symmetry.space_group_name_H-M   'P 1'
#
loop_
_entity.id
_entity.type
_entity.pdbx_description
1 polymer ?
#
loop_
_entity_poly.entity_id
_entity_poly.type
_entity_poly.pdbx_seq_one_letter_code
_entity_poly.pdbx_strand_id
1 'polypeptide(L)'
;ASGWLGCRTSPEPDPRYRPAENVLEVISVLRRHVPDDTYRFESAVDFTGRNVYRSSLLRLESMESLHGEALRAAEMEGVMAFARGRALERLRAYDLAAGEYRLAAERDPQLAVEAARSADVNEAIDAYSDMAVGLDELASQDGLSVDADAMLARFDERTARLEQLERTTAGTHHAYVVLEEIERTDVSRARYFTAMRQILPEGDVRAAAELQRVVRRHGESKYANRHILAVAEFYEELAVEYVDAHPPESLQFDPVRFQELVDATSRLYEVVASQDGRPEKLEASRKLEAFLAFALRVDRDRFAQ
;
A
#
# COMPACT_ATOMS: atom_id res chain seq x y z
N ALA A 1 25.23 49.45 24.64
CA ALA A 1 24.22 48.66 23.93
C ALA A 1 24.44 48.84 22.43
N SER A 2 25.23 47.93 21.81
CA SER A 2 25.51 47.97 20.37
C SER A 2 24.63 46.91 19.71
N GLY A 3 23.59 47.35 19.00
CA GLY A 3 22.71 46.52 18.24
C GLY A 3 23.41 46.03 16.95
N TRP A 4 23.53 44.72 16.80
CA TRP A 4 23.92 44.09 15.55
C TRP A 4 22.68 44.01 14.64
N LEU A 5 22.56 44.99 13.73
CA LEU A 5 21.68 44.89 12.57
C LEU A 5 22.40 44.00 11.52
N GLY A 6 22.17 42.70 11.62
CA GLY A 6 22.56 41.77 10.57
C GLY A 6 21.63 41.97 9.35
N CYS A 7 22.09 42.69 8.34
CA CYS A 7 21.45 42.68 7.01
C CYS A 7 21.48 41.26 6.48
N ARG A 8 20.34 40.53 6.52
CA ARG A 8 20.11 39.38 5.67
C ARG A 8 19.88 39.92 4.25
N THR A 9 20.96 40.12 3.52
CA THR A 9 20.86 40.20 2.06
C THR A 9 20.46 38.81 1.57
N SER A 10 19.21 38.63 1.16
CA SER A 10 18.83 37.47 0.36
C SER A 10 19.79 37.43 -0.84
N PRO A 11 20.44 36.30 -1.11
CA PRO A 11 21.29 36.19 -2.29
C PRO A 11 20.48 36.56 -3.51
N GLU A 12 21.00 37.44 -4.36
CA GLU A 12 20.40 37.80 -5.65
C GLU A 12 20.17 36.47 -6.42
N PRO A 13 18.94 36.25 -6.97
CA PRO A 13 18.67 35.05 -7.74
C PRO A 13 19.64 34.95 -8.92
N ASP A 14 20.25 33.79 -9.13
CA ASP A 14 21.10 33.52 -10.30
C ASP A 14 20.25 33.83 -11.55
N PRO A 15 20.66 34.75 -12.43
CA PRO A 15 19.89 35.13 -13.63
C PRO A 15 19.71 33.96 -14.60
N ARG A 16 20.46 32.87 -14.41
CA ARG A 16 20.30 31.62 -15.16
C ARG A 16 19.25 30.69 -14.55
N TYR A 17 18.79 30.96 -13.33
CA TYR A 17 17.79 30.15 -12.65
C TYR A 17 16.39 30.46 -13.23
N ARG A 18 15.78 29.45 -13.84
CA ARG A 18 14.42 29.52 -14.40
C ARG A 18 13.46 28.66 -13.61
N PRO A 19 12.64 29.22 -12.74
CA PRO A 19 11.73 28.45 -11.89
C PRO A 19 10.81 27.50 -12.67
N ALA A 20 10.29 27.94 -13.83
CA ALA A 20 9.44 27.13 -14.68
C ALA A 20 10.15 25.86 -15.20
N GLU A 21 11.43 25.93 -15.56
CA GLU A 21 12.19 24.77 -16.00
C GLU A 21 12.35 23.72 -14.86
N ASN A 22 12.53 24.18 -13.63
CA ASN A 22 12.59 23.28 -12.47
C ASN A 22 11.26 22.61 -12.17
N VAL A 23 10.12 23.31 -12.36
CA VAL A 23 8.80 22.68 -12.27
C VAL A 23 8.66 21.58 -13.32
N LEU A 24 9.03 21.86 -14.57
CA LEU A 24 8.99 20.86 -15.64
C LEU A 24 9.90 19.65 -15.36
N GLU A 25 11.03 19.86 -14.71
CA GLU A 25 11.91 18.76 -14.26
C GLU A 25 11.19 17.85 -13.24
N VAL A 26 10.53 18.43 -12.22
CA VAL A 26 9.75 17.65 -11.25
C VAL A 26 8.60 16.91 -11.94
N ILE A 27 7.90 17.56 -12.87
CA ILE A 27 6.84 16.92 -13.65
C ILE A 27 7.40 15.74 -14.47
N SER A 28 8.60 15.87 -15.04
CA SER A 28 9.23 14.78 -15.78
C SER A 28 9.54 13.57 -14.88
N VAL A 29 9.94 13.80 -13.63
CA VAL A 29 10.11 12.74 -12.62
C VAL A 29 8.78 12.06 -12.35
N LEU A 30 7.70 12.81 -12.09
CA LEU A 30 6.36 12.24 -11.86
C LEU A 30 5.87 11.43 -13.07
N ARG A 31 6.03 11.99 -14.31
CA ARG A 31 5.64 11.30 -15.55
C ARG A 31 6.37 9.97 -15.75
N ARG A 32 7.59 9.87 -15.27
CA ARG A 32 8.38 8.64 -15.34
C ARG A 32 7.93 7.61 -14.30
N HIS A 33 7.72 8.04 -13.04
CA HIS A 33 7.47 7.13 -11.93
C HIS A 33 6.01 6.70 -11.81
N VAL A 34 5.04 7.58 -12.14
CA VAL A 34 3.62 7.26 -12.02
C VAL A 34 3.23 6.00 -12.81
N PRO A 35 3.61 5.79 -14.09
CA PRO A 35 3.28 4.56 -14.80
C PRO A 35 3.93 3.32 -14.18
N ASP A 36 5.24 3.38 -13.85
CA ASP A 36 5.93 2.23 -13.29
C ASP A 36 5.33 1.81 -11.94
N ASP A 37 5.08 2.78 -11.10
CA ASP A 37 4.52 2.65 -9.77
C ASP A 37 3.05 2.17 -9.79
N THR A 38 2.27 2.66 -10.73
CA THR A 38 0.88 2.25 -10.88
C THR A 38 0.76 0.82 -11.38
N TYR A 39 1.62 0.42 -12.35
CA TYR A 39 1.41 -0.83 -13.07
C TYR A 39 2.35 -1.97 -12.68
N ARG A 40 3.54 -1.71 -12.10
CA ARG A 40 4.59 -2.73 -12.02
C ARG A 40 5.28 -2.88 -10.69
N PHE A 41 5.53 -1.77 -9.98
CA PHE A 41 6.42 -1.76 -8.82
C PHE A 41 5.81 -0.97 -7.66
N GLU A 42 6.36 -1.15 -6.48
CA GLU A 42 6.07 -0.27 -5.34
C GLU A 42 6.62 1.13 -5.58
N SER A 43 6.04 2.11 -4.88
CA SER A 43 6.52 3.50 -4.96
C SER A 43 8.01 3.59 -4.71
N ALA A 44 8.74 4.17 -5.66
CA ALA A 44 10.17 4.32 -5.55
C ALA A 44 10.55 5.20 -4.35
N VAL A 45 11.54 4.75 -3.58
CA VAL A 45 12.15 5.50 -2.49
C VAL A 45 13.58 5.87 -2.83
N ASP A 46 14.05 7.03 -2.36
CA ASP A 46 15.46 7.39 -2.49
C ASP A 46 16.33 6.60 -1.47
N PHE A 47 17.67 6.78 -1.55
CA PHE A 47 18.62 6.10 -0.66
C PHE A 47 18.45 6.46 0.84
N THR A 48 17.67 7.51 1.15
CA THR A 48 17.32 7.90 2.53
C THR A 48 15.96 7.33 2.97
N GLY A 49 15.30 6.54 2.13
CA GLY A 49 13.97 5.96 2.38
C GLY A 49 12.81 6.90 2.07
N ARG A 50 13.06 8.08 1.46
CA ARG A 50 11.99 9.02 1.12
C ARG A 50 11.28 8.60 -0.15
N ASN A 51 9.95 8.64 -0.08
CA ASN A 51 9.10 8.39 -1.24
C ASN A 51 9.26 9.51 -2.29
N VAL A 52 9.37 9.14 -3.56
CA VAL A 52 9.55 10.05 -4.69
C VAL A 52 8.43 11.09 -4.77
N TYR A 53 7.19 10.70 -4.52
CA TYR A 53 6.03 11.62 -4.56
C TYR A 53 6.09 12.65 -3.45
N ARG A 54 6.43 12.23 -2.23
CA ARG A 54 6.62 13.16 -1.10
C ARG A 54 7.76 14.14 -1.37
N SER A 55 8.85 13.68 -1.94
CA SER A 55 9.99 14.54 -2.30
C SER A 55 9.63 15.53 -3.40
N SER A 56 8.85 15.09 -4.40
CA SER A 56 8.35 15.95 -5.48
C SER A 56 7.38 17.00 -4.96
N LEU A 57 6.46 16.63 -4.07
CA LEU A 57 5.51 17.54 -3.44
C LEU A 57 6.23 18.66 -2.68
N LEU A 58 7.15 18.31 -1.77
CA LEU A 58 7.94 19.28 -1.01
C LEU A 58 8.76 20.22 -1.93
N ARG A 59 9.28 19.69 -3.04
CA ARG A 59 10.02 20.52 -4.01
C ARG A 59 9.10 21.51 -4.72
N LEU A 60 7.88 21.09 -5.12
CA LEU A 60 6.89 21.99 -5.75
C LEU A 60 6.43 23.08 -4.76
N GLU A 61 6.14 22.74 -3.52
CA GLU A 61 5.77 23.70 -2.47
C GLU A 61 6.88 24.72 -2.20
N SER A 62 8.13 24.24 -2.13
CA SER A 62 9.30 25.12 -1.95
C SER A 62 9.48 26.08 -3.12
N MET A 63 9.31 25.61 -4.36
CA MET A 63 9.41 26.47 -5.54
C MET A 63 8.30 27.51 -5.59
N GLU A 64 7.08 27.17 -5.21
CA GLU A 64 5.98 28.12 -5.13
C GLU A 64 6.24 29.19 -4.07
N SER A 65 6.71 28.78 -2.89
CA SER A 65 7.03 29.70 -1.79
C SER A 65 8.15 30.69 -2.15
N LEU A 66 9.17 30.24 -2.88
CA LEU A 66 10.35 31.05 -3.23
C LEU A 66 10.18 31.89 -4.51
N HIS A 67 9.39 31.39 -5.46
CA HIS A 67 9.33 31.93 -6.83
C HIS A 67 7.89 32.12 -7.34
N GLY A 68 6.90 32.21 -6.45
CA GLY A 68 5.48 32.25 -6.80
C GLY A 68 5.11 33.33 -7.81
N GLU A 69 5.71 34.54 -7.75
CA GLU A 69 5.45 35.60 -8.73
C GLU A 69 5.96 35.24 -10.15
N ALA A 70 7.17 34.70 -10.24
CA ALA A 70 7.74 34.28 -11.52
C ALA A 70 6.96 33.10 -12.14
N LEU A 71 6.48 32.17 -11.29
CA LEU A 71 5.68 31.01 -11.70
C LEU A 71 4.28 31.45 -12.17
N ARG A 72 3.66 32.43 -11.51
CA ARG A 72 2.40 33.04 -11.97
C ARG A 72 2.58 33.77 -13.32
N ALA A 73 3.64 34.54 -13.45
CA ALA A 73 3.95 35.24 -14.71
C ALA A 73 4.21 34.24 -15.87
N ALA A 74 4.65 33.02 -15.57
CA ALA A 74 4.86 31.95 -16.52
C ALA A 74 3.62 31.02 -16.68
N GLU A 75 2.46 31.38 -16.11
CA GLU A 75 1.20 30.62 -16.17
C GLU A 75 1.33 29.16 -15.67
N MET A 76 2.21 28.91 -14.67
CA MET A 76 2.52 27.56 -14.18
C MET A 76 1.62 27.10 -13.02
N GLU A 77 0.72 27.95 -12.49
CA GLU A 77 -0.07 27.65 -11.29
C GLU A 77 -0.95 26.40 -11.48
N GLY A 78 -1.67 26.30 -12.60
CA GLY A 78 -2.53 25.15 -12.89
C GLY A 78 -1.74 23.85 -13.07
N VAL A 79 -0.62 23.92 -13.80
CA VAL A 79 0.26 22.77 -14.02
C VAL A 79 0.88 22.29 -12.71
N MET A 80 1.26 23.19 -11.81
CA MET A 80 1.81 22.86 -10.49
C MET A 80 0.77 22.22 -9.59
N ALA A 81 -0.44 22.80 -9.55
CA ALA A 81 -1.56 22.23 -8.79
C ALA A 81 -1.88 20.81 -9.29
N PHE A 82 -1.95 20.58 -10.60
CA PHE A 82 -2.15 19.26 -11.16
C PHE A 82 -1.05 18.28 -10.77
N ALA A 83 0.21 18.70 -10.79
CA ALA A 83 1.35 17.86 -10.39
C ALA A 83 1.31 17.52 -8.88
N ARG A 84 0.92 18.48 -8.02
CA ARG A 84 0.70 18.22 -6.58
C ARG A 84 -0.45 17.25 -6.37
N GLY A 85 -1.58 17.46 -7.05
CA GLY A 85 -2.71 16.52 -7.01
C GLY A 85 -2.28 15.09 -7.36
N ARG A 86 -1.48 14.93 -8.41
CA ARG A 86 -0.96 13.62 -8.82
C ARG A 86 -0.03 13.00 -7.77
N ALA A 87 0.82 13.79 -7.13
CA ALA A 87 1.69 13.31 -6.06
C ALA A 87 0.89 12.92 -4.80
N LEU A 88 -0.10 13.70 -4.42
CA LEU A 88 -1.00 13.44 -3.28
C LEU A 88 -1.87 12.19 -3.51
N GLU A 89 -2.40 12.01 -4.71
CA GLU A 89 -3.12 10.79 -5.12
C GLU A 89 -2.27 9.54 -4.88
N ARG A 90 -1.00 9.57 -5.30
CA ARG A 90 -0.06 8.45 -5.07
C ARG A 90 0.36 8.28 -3.61
N LEU A 91 0.25 9.32 -2.80
CA LEU A 91 0.42 9.29 -1.34
C LEU A 91 -0.87 8.90 -0.60
N ARG A 92 -1.99 8.70 -1.33
CA ARG A 92 -3.30 8.37 -0.79
C ARG A 92 -3.92 9.48 0.08
N ALA A 93 -3.49 10.70 -0.09
CA ALA A 93 -4.12 11.88 0.49
C ALA A 93 -5.21 12.39 -0.48
N TYR A 94 -6.28 11.61 -0.63
CA TYR A 94 -7.28 11.78 -1.69
C TYR A 94 -8.07 13.08 -1.55
N ASP A 95 -8.41 13.49 -0.33
CA ASP A 95 -9.04 14.77 -0.02
C ASP A 95 -8.19 15.96 -0.50
N LEU A 96 -6.88 15.93 -0.15
CA LEU A 96 -5.94 16.96 -0.56
C LEU A 96 -5.69 16.92 -2.07
N ALA A 97 -5.61 15.73 -2.66
CA ALA A 97 -5.45 15.56 -4.11
C ALA A 97 -6.63 16.17 -4.86
N ALA A 98 -7.85 15.95 -4.41
CA ALA A 98 -9.05 16.52 -5.00
C ALA A 98 -9.04 18.05 -4.96
N GLY A 99 -8.62 18.65 -3.84
CA GLY A 99 -8.44 20.10 -3.71
C GLY A 99 -7.45 20.68 -4.72
N GLU A 100 -6.30 20.04 -4.88
CA GLU A 100 -5.28 20.47 -5.86
C GLU A 100 -5.76 20.29 -7.30
N TYR A 101 -6.48 19.23 -7.62
CA TYR A 101 -7.06 19.03 -8.94
C TYR A 101 -8.15 20.08 -9.26
N ARG A 102 -8.99 20.46 -8.29
CA ARG A 102 -9.96 21.54 -8.48
C ARG A 102 -9.27 22.87 -8.73
N LEU A 103 -8.21 23.18 -7.99
CA LEU A 103 -7.40 24.36 -8.23
C LEU A 103 -6.77 24.35 -9.64
N ALA A 104 -6.27 23.20 -10.09
CA ALA A 104 -5.74 23.05 -11.45
C ALA A 104 -6.81 23.33 -12.52
N ALA A 105 -8.02 22.82 -12.33
CA ALA A 105 -9.14 23.05 -13.24
C ALA A 105 -9.55 24.52 -13.36
N GLU A 106 -9.44 25.27 -12.25
CA GLU A 106 -9.73 26.71 -12.22
C GLU A 106 -8.63 27.55 -12.87
N ARG A 107 -7.35 27.14 -12.73
CA ARG A 107 -6.19 27.91 -13.14
C ARG A 107 -5.72 27.64 -14.56
N ASP A 108 -6.02 26.45 -15.10
CA ASP A 108 -5.58 26.06 -16.44
C ASP A 108 -6.74 25.46 -17.25
N PRO A 109 -7.30 26.22 -18.21
CA PRO A 109 -8.37 25.75 -19.07
C PRO A 109 -8.01 24.49 -19.90
N GLN A 110 -6.72 24.27 -20.19
CA GLN A 110 -6.28 23.10 -20.95
C GLN A 110 -6.33 21.82 -20.09
N LEU A 111 -6.18 21.95 -18.78
CA LEU A 111 -6.24 20.86 -17.83
C LEU A 111 -7.64 20.70 -17.22
N ALA A 112 -8.56 21.63 -17.41
CA ALA A 112 -9.81 21.73 -16.68
C ALA A 112 -10.63 20.42 -16.68
N VAL A 113 -10.79 19.77 -17.83
CA VAL A 113 -11.59 18.55 -17.96
C VAL A 113 -10.95 17.36 -17.24
N GLU A 114 -9.64 17.17 -17.42
CA GLU A 114 -8.92 16.07 -16.78
C GLU A 114 -8.77 16.30 -15.27
N ALA A 115 -8.50 17.53 -14.86
CA ALA A 115 -8.39 17.90 -13.46
C ALA A 115 -9.72 17.74 -12.72
N ALA A 116 -10.85 18.19 -13.31
CA ALA A 116 -12.16 17.99 -12.72
C ALA A 116 -12.48 16.50 -12.54
N ARG A 117 -12.23 15.68 -13.57
CA ARG A 117 -12.39 14.23 -13.48
C ARG A 117 -11.52 13.62 -12.37
N SER A 118 -10.27 14.05 -12.29
CA SER A 118 -9.34 13.57 -11.25
C SER A 118 -9.83 13.94 -9.85
N ALA A 119 -10.37 15.15 -9.68
CA ALA A 119 -10.95 15.59 -8.42
C ALA A 119 -12.15 14.71 -8.04
N ASP A 120 -13.10 14.49 -8.96
CA ASP A 120 -14.32 13.70 -8.70
C ASP A 120 -13.97 12.26 -8.30
N VAL A 121 -12.98 11.62 -8.95
CA VAL A 121 -12.54 10.26 -8.61
C VAL A 121 -11.88 10.24 -7.23
N ASN A 122 -11.01 11.19 -6.93
CA ASN A 122 -10.34 11.25 -5.63
C ASN A 122 -11.34 11.53 -4.49
N GLU A 123 -12.32 12.41 -4.67
CA GLU A 123 -13.42 12.62 -3.72
C GLU A 123 -14.25 11.36 -3.48
N ALA A 124 -14.54 10.60 -4.55
CA ALA A 124 -15.26 9.34 -4.42
C ALA A 124 -14.45 8.30 -3.63
N ILE A 125 -13.15 8.17 -3.89
CA ILE A 125 -12.28 7.26 -3.13
C ILE A 125 -12.21 7.69 -1.67
N ASP A 126 -12.05 8.98 -1.41
CA ASP A 126 -11.98 9.53 -0.05
C ASP A 126 -13.25 9.24 0.74
N ALA A 127 -14.42 9.48 0.15
CA ALA A 127 -15.71 9.16 0.77
C ALA A 127 -15.87 7.67 1.14
N TYR A 128 -15.15 6.76 0.46
CA TYR A 128 -15.15 5.33 0.79
C TYR A 128 -14.04 4.94 1.75
N SER A 129 -13.11 5.84 2.06
CA SER A 129 -12.00 5.59 2.99
C SER A 129 -12.49 5.41 4.42
N ASP A 130 -13.51 6.15 4.83
CA ASP A 130 -14.15 6.03 6.14
C ASP A 130 -14.84 4.66 6.36
N MET A 131 -15.12 3.93 5.29
CA MET A 131 -15.61 2.55 5.36
C MET A 131 -14.49 1.54 5.62
N ALA A 132 -13.22 1.94 5.49
CA ALA A 132 -12.07 1.10 5.81
C ALA A 132 -11.83 1.12 7.31
N VAL A 133 -12.05 -0.02 7.93
CA VAL A 133 -11.66 -0.19 9.32
C VAL A 133 -10.21 -0.63 9.36
N GLY A 134 -9.35 0.23 9.91
CA GLY A 134 -7.99 -0.17 10.28
C GLY A 134 -8.00 -1.09 11.50
N LEU A 135 -7.01 -1.96 11.62
CA LEU A 135 -6.82 -2.77 12.84
C LEU A 135 -6.66 -1.89 14.08
N ASP A 136 -6.12 -0.69 13.93
CA ASP A 136 -5.95 0.28 15.01
C ASP A 136 -7.28 0.81 15.57
N GLU A 137 -8.31 0.93 14.73
CA GLU A 137 -9.66 1.30 15.18
C GLU A 137 -10.35 0.16 15.93
N LEU A 138 -10.05 -1.10 15.58
CA LEU A 138 -10.53 -2.27 16.29
C LEU A 138 -9.92 -2.41 17.69
N ALA A 139 -8.65 -2.02 17.85
CA ALA A 139 -7.95 -2.03 19.12
C ALA A 139 -8.41 -0.92 20.08
N SER A 140 -9.00 0.16 19.57
CA SER A 140 -9.45 1.30 20.36
C SER A 140 -10.89 1.20 20.88
N GLN A 141 -11.68 0.23 20.38
CA GLN A 141 -13.03 -0.02 20.90
C GLN A 141 -12.97 -0.86 22.16
N ASP A 142 -13.15 -0.22 23.32
CA ASP A 142 -13.27 -0.87 24.62
C ASP A 142 -14.41 -1.91 24.62
N GLY A 143 -14.02 -3.19 24.64
CA GLY A 143 -14.92 -4.33 24.73
C GLY A 143 -15.29 -4.92 23.37
N LEU A 144 -14.53 -5.79 22.96
CA LEU A 144 -14.52 -6.95 22.03
C LEU A 144 -15.87 -7.58 21.59
N SER A 145 -16.92 -6.81 21.49
CA SER A 145 -18.09 -7.24 20.71
C SER A 145 -17.91 -6.76 19.27
N VAL A 146 -16.89 -7.29 18.59
CA VAL A 146 -16.75 -7.06 17.18
C VAL A 146 -17.76 -7.94 16.47
N ASP A 147 -18.86 -7.34 16.05
CA ASP A 147 -19.82 -7.97 15.17
C ASP A 147 -19.17 -8.24 13.82
N ALA A 148 -18.71 -9.50 13.64
CA ALA A 148 -18.03 -9.92 12.42
C ALA A 148 -18.89 -9.73 11.17
N ASP A 149 -20.22 -9.84 11.31
CA ASP A 149 -21.15 -9.68 10.20
C ASP A 149 -21.26 -8.18 9.81
N ALA A 150 -21.28 -7.28 10.80
CA ALA A 150 -21.24 -5.85 10.54
C ALA A 150 -19.93 -5.42 9.87
N MET A 151 -18.79 -6.01 10.28
CA MET A 151 -17.50 -5.76 9.64
C MET A 151 -17.46 -6.26 8.20
N LEU A 152 -17.96 -7.46 7.95
CA LEU A 152 -18.10 -8.00 6.60
C LEU A 152 -18.93 -7.10 5.72
N ALA A 153 -20.08 -6.66 6.21
CA ALA A 153 -20.97 -5.75 5.47
C ALA A 153 -20.25 -4.45 5.07
N ARG A 154 -19.42 -3.89 5.95
CA ARG A 154 -18.62 -2.68 5.65
C ARG A 154 -17.56 -2.94 4.55
N PHE A 155 -16.84 -4.06 4.63
CA PHE A 155 -15.90 -4.43 3.58
C PHE A 155 -16.61 -4.68 2.24
N ASP A 156 -17.75 -5.36 2.26
CA ASP A 156 -18.53 -5.66 1.05
C ASP A 156 -19.11 -4.38 0.44
N GLU A 157 -19.64 -3.45 1.25
CA GLU A 157 -20.11 -2.17 0.77
C GLU A 157 -19.00 -1.35 0.14
N ARG A 158 -17.86 -1.22 0.80
CA ARG A 158 -16.71 -0.51 0.25
C ARG A 158 -16.26 -1.12 -1.08
N THR A 159 -16.11 -2.43 -1.12
CA THR A 159 -15.72 -3.15 -2.35
C THR A 159 -16.72 -2.86 -3.48
N ALA A 160 -18.04 -2.97 -3.22
CA ALA A 160 -19.07 -2.71 -4.23
C ALA A 160 -19.02 -1.28 -4.78
N ARG A 161 -18.78 -0.28 -3.91
CA ARG A 161 -18.62 1.14 -4.31
C ARG A 161 -17.38 1.34 -5.19
N LEU A 162 -16.24 0.78 -4.78
CA LEU A 162 -15.00 0.86 -5.55
C LEU A 162 -15.14 0.13 -6.90
N GLU A 163 -15.76 -1.03 -6.97
CA GLU A 163 -16.02 -1.74 -8.22
C GLU A 163 -16.95 -0.96 -9.17
N GLN A 164 -17.92 -0.23 -8.61
CA GLN A 164 -18.73 0.68 -9.43
C GLN A 164 -17.88 1.82 -9.99
N LEU A 165 -17.02 2.42 -9.17
CA LEU A 165 -16.12 3.49 -9.58
C LEU A 165 -15.12 2.99 -10.63
N GLU A 166 -14.57 1.78 -10.47
CA GLU A 166 -13.68 1.14 -11.45
C GLU A 166 -14.34 1.02 -12.82
N ARG A 167 -15.58 0.56 -12.89
CA ARG A 167 -16.33 0.49 -14.15
C ARG A 167 -16.51 1.84 -14.83
N THR A 168 -16.72 2.92 -14.07
CA THR A 168 -16.87 4.27 -14.63
C THR A 168 -15.57 4.90 -15.05
N THR A 169 -14.45 4.43 -14.50
CA THR A 169 -13.10 4.92 -14.81
C THR A 169 -12.34 4.01 -15.77
N ALA A 170 -12.97 2.94 -16.27
CA ALA A 170 -12.35 1.98 -17.16
C ALA A 170 -11.63 2.64 -18.35
N GLY A 171 -10.43 2.15 -18.67
CA GLY A 171 -9.60 2.70 -19.75
C GLY A 171 -8.89 4.02 -19.42
N THR A 172 -9.01 4.53 -18.20
CA THR A 172 -8.29 5.69 -17.71
C THR A 172 -7.22 5.29 -16.70
N HIS A 173 -6.30 6.22 -16.39
CA HIS A 173 -5.35 6.06 -15.28
C HIS A 173 -6.04 5.74 -13.94
N HIS A 174 -7.20 6.35 -13.69
CA HIS A 174 -7.91 6.20 -12.41
C HIS A 174 -8.40 4.78 -12.14
N ALA A 175 -8.69 3.99 -13.19
CA ALA A 175 -9.06 2.59 -13.01
C ALA A 175 -8.02 1.81 -12.20
N TYR A 176 -6.74 2.07 -12.43
CA TYR A 176 -5.66 1.40 -11.68
C TYR A 176 -5.55 1.89 -10.24
N VAL A 177 -5.78 3.17 -9.98
CA VAL A 177 -5.82 3.72 -8.61
C VAL A 177 -6.97 3.07 -7.84
N VAL A 178 -8.14 2.93 -8.47
CA VAL A 178 -9.29 2.27 -7.87
C VAL A 178 -9.05 0.78 -7.64
N LEU A 179 -8.42 0.08 -8.59
CA LEU A 179 -8.05 -1.33 -8.43
C LEU A 179 -7.09 -1.54 -7.25
N GLU A 180 -6.12 -0.64 -7.03
CA GLU A 180 -5.27 -0.69 -5.84
C GLU A 180 -6.05 -0.52 -4.54
N GLU A 181 -7.10 0.32 -4.51
CA GLU A 181 -7.95 0.48 -3.33
C GLU A 181 -8.86 -0.73 -3.10
N ILE A 182 -9.33 -1.40 -4.16
CA ILE A 182 -10.03 -2.69 -4.06
C ILE A 182 -9.11 -3.74 -3.45
N GLU A 183 -7.88 -3.86 -3.96
CA GLU A 183 -6.88 -4.79 -3.44
C GLU A 183 -6.59 -4.55 -1.95
N ARG A 184 -6.39 -3.29 -1.55
CA ARG A 184 -6.19 -2.92 -0.15
C ARG A 184 -7.37 -3.26 0.73
N THR A 185 -8.60 -3.09 0.22
CA THR A 185 -9.82 -3.48 0.95
C THR A 185 -9.84 -4.98 1.20
N ASP A 186 -9.53 -5.79 0.19
CA ASP A 186 -9.45 -7.24 0.31
C ASP A 186 -8.34 -7.69 1.26
N VAL A 187 -7.18 -7.04 1.22
CA VAL A 187 -6.07 -7.29 2.15
C VAL A 187 -6.46 -6.91 3.58
N SER A 188 -7.13 -5.77 3.78
CA SER A 188 -7.60 -5.34 5.11
C SER A 188 -8.62 -6.33 5.68
N ARG A 189 -9.53 -6.82 4.84
CA ARG A 189 -10.48 -7.88 5.21
C ARG A 189 -9.76 -9.17 5.63
N ALA A 190 -8.78 -9.64 4.86
CA ALA A 190 -8.01 -10.82 5.21
C ALA A 190 -7.25 -10.63 6.53
N ARG A 191 -6.63 -9.45 6.75
CA ARG A 191 -5.95 -9.10 8.01
C ARG A 191 -6.91 -9.10 9.20
N TYR A 192 -8.12 -8.58 9.02
CA TYR A 192 -9.15 -8.63 10.06
C TYR A 192 -9.43 -10.07 10.49
N PHE A 193 -9.68 -10.98 9.54
CA PHE A 193 -9.95 -12.40 9.88
C PHE A 193 -8.74 -13.08 10.51
N THR A 194 -7.52 -12.77 10.06
CA THR A 194 -6.30 -13.28 10.67
C THR A 194 -6.15 -12.78 12.12
N ALA A 195 -6.38 -11.51 12.38
CA ALA A 195 -6.32 -10.96 13.73
C ALA A 195 -7.40 -11.51 14.67
N MET A 196 -8.60 -11.77 14.13
CA MET A 196 -9.74 -12.24 14.90
C MET A 196 -9.88 -13.77 14.95
N ARG A 197 -8.95 -14.53 14.35
CA ARG A 197 -9.07 -15.98 14.17
C ARG A 197 -9.23 -16.78 15.45
N GLN A 198 -8.64 -16.33 16.56
CA GLN A 198 -8.74 -16.99 17.87
C GLN A 198 -10.09 -16.75 18.56
N ILE A 199 -10.86 -15.76 18.13
CA ILE A 199 -12.12 -15.33 18.74
C ILE A 199 -13.32 -15.80 17.90
N LEU A 200 -13.17 -15.80 16.57
CA LEU A 200 -14.25 -16.17 15.65
C LEU A 200 -14.40 -17.69 15.55
N PRO A 201 -15.65 -18.19 15.45
CA PRO A 201 -15.89 -19.59 15.12
C PRO A 201 -15.23 -19.96 13.79
N GLU A 202 -14.54 -21.09 13.75
CA GLU A 202 -13.77 -21.55 12.57
C GLU A 202 -12.76 -20.50 12.05
N GLY A 203 -12.19 -19.71 12.96
CA GLY A 203 -11.39 -18.55 12.64
C GLY A 203 -10.20 -18.84 11.72
N ASP A 204 -9.48 -19.95 11.94
CA ASP A 204 -8.37 -20.36 11.07
C ASP A 204 -8.83 -20.66 9.63
N VAL A 205 -9.97 -21.34 9.48
CA VAL A 205 -10.54 -21.66 8.16
C VAL A 205 -10.97 -20.39 7.44
N ARG A 206 -11.61 -19.47 8.16
CA ARG A 206 -12.03 -18.17 7.61
C ARG A 206 -10.82 -17.31 7.21
N ALA A 207 -9.82 -17.22 8.07
CA ALA A 207 -8.59 -16.47 7.78
C ALA A 207 -7.87 -17.03 6.54
N ALA A 208 -7.69 -18.36 6.48
CA ALA A 208 -7.11 -19.03 5.32
C ALA A 208 -7.89 -18.75 4.04
N ALA A 209 -9.23 -18.83 4.08
CA ALA A 209 -10.09 -18.59 2.94
C ALA A 209 -9.98 -17.16 2.41
N GLU A 210 -9.92 -16.16 3.30
CA GLU A 210 -9.77 -14.76 2.92
C GLU A 210 -8.39 -14.45 2.35
N LEU A 211 -7.32 -14.96 2.96
CA LEU A 211 -5.96 -14.83 2.41
C LEU A 211 -5.85 -15.45 1.01
N GLN A 212 -6.39 -16.67 0.83
CA GLN A 212 -6.41 -17.31 -0.48
C GLN A 212 -7.30 -16.57 -1.48
N ARG A 213 -8.38 -15.91 -1.04
CA ARG A 213 -9.22 -15.06 -1.89
C ARG A 213 -8.42 -13.90 -2.45
N VAL A 214 -7.61 -13.24 -1.62
CA VAL A 214 -6.70 -12.15 -2.06
C VAL A 214 -5.74 -12.65 -3.14
N VAL A 215 -5.07 -13.78 -2.92
CA VAL A 215 -4.13 -14.37 -3.90
C VAL A 215 -4.84 -14.68 -5.23
N ARG A 216 -6.03 -15.27 -5.19
CA ARG A 216 -6.77 -15.60 -6.42
C ARG A 216 -7.27 -14.37 -7.16
N ARG A 217 -7.73 -13.34 -6.45
CA ARG A 217 -8.30 -12.14 -7.07
C ARG A 217 -7.22 -11.21 -7.62
N HIS A 218 -6.07 -11.13 -6.94
CA HIS A 218 -5.01 -10.18 -7.23
C HIS A 218 -3.71 -10.85 -7.72
N GLY A 219 -3.83 -12.01 -8.39
CA GLY A 219 -2.67 -12.78 -8.88
C GLY A 219 -1.81 -12.05 -9.92
N GLU A 220 -2.38 -11.07 -10.64
CA GLU A 220 -1.67 -10.24 -11.61
C GLU A 220 -1.17 -8.90 -11.01
N SER A 221 -1.44 -8.67 -9.73
CA SER A 221 -1.00 -7.46 -9.03
C SER A 221 0.52 -7.42 -8.87
N LYS A 222 1.06 -6.21 -8.81
CA LYS A 222 2.45 -5.97 -8.41
C LYS A 222 2.78 -6.52 -7.01
N TYR A 223 1.76 -6.70 -6.15
CA TYR A 223 1.87 -7.23 -4.80
C TYR A 223 1.56 -8.74 -4.69
N ALA A 224 1.33 -9.43 -5.81
CA ALA A 224 0.95 -10.84 -5.81
C ALA A 224 1.87 -11.73 -4.96
N ASN A 225 3.20 -11.53 -5.03
CA ASN A 225 4.16 -12.28 -4.22
C ASN A 225 4.02 -11.99 -2.73
N ARG A 226 3.69 -10.77 -2.33
CA ARG A 226 3.41 -10.43 -0.92
C ARG A 226 2.16 -11.12 -0.40
N HIS A 227 1.15 -11.27 -1.27
CA HIS A 227 -0.06 -12.01 -0.90
C HIS A 227 0.22 -13.50 -0.70
N ILE A 228 1.05 -14.10 -1.56
CA ILE A 228 1.50 -15.49 -1.39
C ILE A 228 2.31 -15.64 -0.11
N LEU A 229 3.23 -14.71 0.19
CA LEU A 229 3.98 -14.70 1.45
C LEU A 229 3.06 -14.63 2.67
N ALA A 230 2.04 -13.79 2.65
CA ALA A 230 1.09 -13.69 3.76
C ALA A 230 0.35 -15.02 4.01
N VAL A 231 0.02 -15.78 2.97
CA VAL A 231 -0.54 -17.13 3.11
C VAL A 231 0.50 -18.08 3.69
N ALA A 232 1.75 -18.03 3.24
CA ALA A 232 2.83 -18.89 3.75
C ALA A 232 3.08 -18.63 5.23
N GLU A 233 3.17 -17.38 5.63
CA GLU A 233 3.34 -16.94 7.03
C GLU A 233 2.21 -17.44 7.94
N PHE A 234 0.98 -17.36 7.44
CA PHE A 234 -0.18 -17.85 8.15
C PHE A 234 -0.10 -19.38 8.39
N TYR A 235 0.29 -20.16 7.39
CA TYR A 235 0.47 -21.61 7.57
C TYR A 235 1.69 -21.94 8.43
N GLU A 236 2.76 -21.16 8.38
CA GLU A 236 3.90 -21.26 9.31
C GLU A 236 3.45 -21.05 10.75
N GLU A 237 2.65 -20.01 11.01
CA GLU A 237 2.08 -19.72 12.33
C GLU A 237 1.24 -20.90 12.85
N LEU A 238 0.36 -21.45 11.98
CA LEU A 238 -0.42 -22.65 12.33
C LEU A 238 0.45 -23.87 12.65
N ALA A 239 1.57 -24.05 11.93
CA ALA A 239 2.49 -25.16 12.20
C ALA A 239 3.20 -24.99 13.55
N VAL A 240 3.61 -23.78 13.90
CA VAL A 240 4.24 -23.48 15.20
C VAL A 240 3.23 -23.68 16.33
N GLU A 241 2.03 -23.12 16.22
CA GLU A 241 0.97 -23.28 17.21
C GLU A 241 0.56 -24.76 17.40
N TYR A 242 0.56 -25.52 16.30
CA TYR A 242 0.28 -26.96 16.38
C TYR A 242 1.32 -27.69 17.23
N VAL A 243 2.60 -27.39 17.03
CA VAL A 243 3.70 -28.00 17.82
C VAL A 243 3.64 -27.57 19.29
N ASP A 244 3.31 -26.30 19.56
CA ASP A 244 3.17 -25.80 20.93
C ASP A 244 2.00 -26.45 21.66
N ALA A 245 0.89 -26.70 20.97
CA ALA A 245 -0.27 -27.38 21.54
C ALA A 245 -0.09 -28.91 21.65
N HIS A 246 0.71 -29.49 20.77
CA HIS A 246 0.96 -30.93 20.67
C HIS A 246 2.46 -31.17 20.56
N PRO A 247 3.21 -31.19 21.68
CA PRO A 247 4.66 -31.38 21.63
C PRO A 247 5.05 -32.69 20.91
N PRO A 248 6.17 -32.70 20.15
CA PRO A 248 6.54 -33.81 19.28
C PRO A 248 6.70 -35.17 20.00
N GLU A 249 7.08 -35.14 21.27
CA GLU A 249 7.22 -36.29 22.14
C GLU A 249 5.88 -36.79 22.72
N SER A 250 4.79 -36.06 22.52
CA SER A 250 3.48 -36.43 23.07
C SER A 250 2.73 -37.44 22.18
N LEU A 251 1.89 -38.26 22.79
CA LEU A 251 1.00 -39.16 22.05
C LEU A 251 -0.11 -38.46 21.26
N GLN A 252 -0.29 -37.15 21.47
CA GLN A 252 -1.27 -36.34 20.80
C GLN A 252 -0.71 -35.71 19.51
N PHE A 253 0.61 -35.79 19.30
CA PHE A 253 1.23 -35.28 18.08
C PHE A 253 0.88 -36.19 16.89
N ASP A 254 0.21 -35.58 15.89
CA ASP A 254 -0.08 -36.25 14.62
C ASP A 254 0.96 -35.80 13.56
N PRO A 255 1.90 -36.70 13.21
CA PRO A 255 2.94 -36.35 12.23
C PRO A 255 2.40 -36.10 10.83
N VAL A 256 1.26 -36.69 10.45
CA VAL A 256 0.65 -36.51 9.14
C VAL A 256 0.11 -35.07 9.04
N ARG A 257 -0.62 -34.63 10.05
CA ARG A 257 -1.14 -33.26 10.12
C ARG A 257 -0.02 -32.22 10.14
N PHE A 258 1.04 -32.45 10.89
CA PHE A 258 2.21 -31.57 10.90
C PHE A 258 2.86 -31.51 9.53
N GLN A 259 3.06 -32.66 8.87
CA GLN A 259 3.65 -32.71 7.52
C GLN A 259 2.79 -31.96 6.48
N GLU A 260 1.46 -32.03 6.58
CA GLU A 260 0.57 -31.26 5.70
C GLU A 260 0.80 -29.74 5.83
N LEU A 261 1.00 -29.24 7.06
CA LEU A 261 1.33 -27.83 7.29
C LEU A 261 2.73 -27.49 6.76
N VAL A 262 3.71 -28.37 6.98
CA VAL A 262 5.08 -28.19 6.45
C VAL A 262 5.08 -28.13 4.93
N ASP A 263 4.37 -29.04 4.28
CA ASP A 263 4.28 -29.10 2.82
C ASP A 263 3.58 -27.85 2.24
N ALA A 264 2.49 -27.42 2.87
CA ALA A 264 1.76 -26.23 2.44
C ALA A 264 2.61 -24.97 2.55
N THR A 265 3.25 -24.75 3.69
CA THR A 265 4.12 -23.60 3.96
C THR A 265 5.33 -23.58 3.02
N SER A 266 6.03 -24.71 2.91
CA SER A 266 7.23 -24.82 2.09
C SER A 266 6.95 -24.53 0.62
N ARG A 267 5.89 -25.11 0.04
CA ARG A 267 5.49 -24.85 -1.35
C ARG A 267 5.21 -23.38 -1.63
N LEU A 268 4.52 -22.70 -0.69
CA LEU A 268 4.21 -21.27 -0.86
C LEU A 268 5.47 -20.41 -0.84
N TYR A 269 6.40 -20.67 0.09
CA TYR A 269 7.69 -19.99 0.10
C TYR A 269 8.52 -20.28 -1.14
N GLU A 270 8.55 -21.53 -1.62
CA GLU A 270 9.26 -21.94 -2.84
C GLU A 270 8.73 -21.22 -4.07
N VAL A 271 7.42 -21.04 -4.20
CA VAL A 271 6.80 -20.30 -5.30
C VAL A 271 7.37 -18.89 -5.38
N VAL A 272 7.48 -18.17 -4.26
CA VAL A 272 8.03 -16.82 -4.24
C VAL A 272 9.56 -16.83 -4.36
N ALA A 273 10.24 -17.75 -3.68
CA ALA A 273 11.70 -17.89 -3.73
C ALA A 273 12.24 -18.22 -5.13
N SER A 274 11.42 -18.85 -5.99
CA SER A 274 11.77 -19.15 -7.39
C SER A 274 11.64 -17.96 -8.34
N GLN A 275 11.06 -16.84 -7.90
CA GLN A 275 10.76 -15.67 -8.75
C GLN A 275 12.00 -14.77 -8.92
N ASP A 276 12.73 -14.90 -10.01
CA ASP A 276 13.89 -14.05 -10.29
C ASP A 276 13.49 -12.58 -10.52
N GLY A 277 14.31 -11.67 -10.00
CA GLY A 277 14.13 -10.22 -10.17
C GLY A 277 13.02 -9.61 -9.30
N ARG A 278 12.41 -10.38 -8.40
CA ARG A 278 11.43 -9.87 -7.44
C ARG A 278 12.07 -9.60 -6.08
N PRO A 279 11.75 -8.48 -5.41
CA PRO A 279 12.34 -8.13 -4.12
C PRO A 279 11.99 -9.15 -3.02
N GLU A 280 10.82 -9.77 -3.08
CA GLU A 280 10.34 -10.74 -2.11
C GLU A 280 11.10 -12.07 -2.15
N LYS A 281 11.83 -12.38 -3.22
CA LYS A 281 12.57 -13.64 -3.37
C LYS A 281 13.52 -13.90 -2.21
N LEU A 282 14.31 -12.90 -1.81
CA LEU A 282 15.31 -13.05 -0.75
C LEU A 282 14.63 -13.27 0.62
N GLU A 283 13.54 -12.59 0.88
CA GLU A 283 12.73 -12.76 2.08
C GLU A 283 12.16 -14.18 2.14
N ALA A 284 11.52 -14.62 1.06
CA ALA A 284 10.94 -15.97 0.94
C ALA A 284 12.00 -17.06 1.16
N SER A 285 13.18 -16.92 0.55
CA SER A 285 14.28 -17.89 0.72
C SER A 285 14.74 -18.00 2.18
N ARG A 286 14.90 -16.87 2.86
CA ARG A 286 15.31 -16.86 4.28
C ARG A 286 14.25 -17.48 5.19
N LYS A 287 12.96 -17.18 4.95
CA LYS A 287 11.86 -17.75 5.71
C LYS A 287 11.73 -19.26 5.48
N LEU A 288 11.88 -19.70 4.23
CA LEU A 288 11.88 -21.13 3.90
C LEU A 288 13.01 -21.87 4.62
N GLU A 289 14.24 -21.36 4.59
CA GLU A 289 15.37 -21.98 5.31
C GLU A 289 15.12 -22.07 6.82
N ALA A 290 14.60 -21.00 7.43
CA ALA A 290 14.30 -20.94 8.84
C ALA A 290 13.18 -21.95 9.20
N PHE A 291 12.13 -22.01 8.39
CA PHE A 291 11.00 -22.90 8.58
C PHE A 291 11.39 -24.38 8.41
N LEU A 292 12.19 -24.72 7.39
CA LEU A 292 12.72 -26.08 7.22
C LEU A 292 13.62 -26.51 8.39
N ALA A 293 14.44 -25.59 8.92
CA ALA A 293 15.23 -25.85 10.12
C ALA A 293 14.37 -26.08 11.35
N PHE A 294 13.22 -25.39 11.47
CA PHE A 294 12.21 -25.66 12.51
C PHE A 294 11.60 -27.05 12.32
N ALA A 295 11.13 -27.41 11.14
CA ALA A 295 10.53 -28.71 10.85
C ALA A 295 11.48 -29.88 11.15
N LEU A 296 12.75 -29.76 10.77
CA LEU A 296 13.79 -30.76 11.08
C LEU A 296 14.04 -30.91 12.59
N ARG A 297 13.94 -29.84 13.37
CA ARG A 297 14.05 -29.94 14.85
C ARG A 297 12.88 -30.69 15.43
N VAL A 298 11.65 -30.41 14.99
CA VAL A 298 10.44 -31.11 15.42
C VAL A 298 10.56 -32.60 15.13
N ASP A 299 11.00 -32.98 13.93
CA ASP A 299 11.21 -34.40 13.59
C ASP A 299 12.26 -35.07 14.44
N ARG A 300 13.39 -34.41 14.70
CA ARG A 300 14.44 -34.94 15.58
C ARG A 300 13.93 -35.16 16.99
N ASP A 301 13.18 -34.20 17.54
CA ASP A 301 12.69 -34.24 18.92
C ASP A 301 11.63 -35.35 19.13
N ARG A 302 10.94 -35.79 18.05
CA ARG A 302 10.07 -36.98 18.05
C ARG A 302 10.83 -38.29 18.36
N PHE A 303 12.11 -38.38 17.99
CA PHE A 303 12.91 -39.59 18.12
C PHE A 303 13.97 -39.49 19.22
N ALA A 304 13.97 -38.41 19.99
CA ALA A 304 14.96 -38.14 21.04
C ALA A 304 14.67 -38.87 22.38
N GLN A 305 13.87 -39.97 22.40
CA GLN A 305 13.59 -40.79 23.58
C GLN A 305 14.60 -41.88 23.77
#